data_7d2305837a77bbc1c8f3ec39bd9229e1
#
_entry.id   7d2305837a77bbc1c8f3ec39bd9229e1
#
_cell.length_a   1.000
_cell.length_b   1.000
_cell.length_c   1.000
_cell.angle_alpha   90.00
_cell.angle_beta   90.00
_cell.angle_gamma   90.00
#
_symmetry.space_group_name_H-M   'P 1'
#
loop_
_entity.id
_entity.type
_entity.pdbx_description
1 polymer ?
#
loop_
_entity_poly.entity_id
_entity_poly.type
_entity_poly.pdbx_seq_one_letter_code
_entity_poly.pdbx_strand_id
1 'polypeptide(L)'
;MSHRERLKKVFKCKEVDRMPIRIWGVSPVFPQERYKELVELVEKYDLETIEIWNPKQEEYPPPPYKIKNEEKIYENQKIKEIITTIETPKGNLSQIFRQKLDGSPGRVIKYFIEDKKDAEKFLSLPDVNQLPKIDSYFEFEKRVGERGLILIGIDEAMYAIQRLMGSETFGFFLYDERELLHMMIEKKFKEIEMYVKYILSKKIGDGFGYVGPELCIPPLASLRDFYDFVFNYDKKIIDLIKEGNKLIWVHCHGDMAPVLKSFIEMGVDCLNPVEPPPVSKITLKEMKDICKGKMCLEGGIEDGAFDTLKPEEMKELVEKVIEEAKPGGGFILCPTSSPNTWPVLLPRHIENYRVFVETGVKLRNY
;
A
#
# COMPACT_ATOMS: atom_id res chain seq x y z
N MET A 1 -6.91 3.73 -26.53
CA MET A 1 -7.37 3.28 -25.19
C MET A 1 -6.99 4.33 -24.17
N SER A 2 -7.89 4.76 -23.25
CA SER A 2 -7.54 5.66 -22.16
C SER A 2 -6.63 4.95 -21.14
N HIS A 3 -5.94 5.71 -20.28
CA HIS A 3 -5.11 5.12 -19.20
C HIS A 3 -5.98 4.32 -18.22
N ARG A 4 -7.14 4.88 -17.85
CA ARG A 4 -8.09 4.22 -16.95
C ARG A 4 -8.61 2.90 -17.52
N GLU A 5 -8.96 2.87 -18.80
CA GLU A 5 -9.39 1.65 -19.49
C GLU A 5 -8.27 0.61 -19.56
N ARG A 6 -7.02 1.05 -19.91
CA ARG A 6 -5.86 0.18 -20.00
C ARG A 6 -5.55 -0.48 -18.66
N LEU A 7 -5.52 0.29 -17.58
CA LEU A 7 -5.27 -0.23 -16.23
C LEU A 7 -6.38 -1.22 -15.79
N LYS A 8 -7.65 -0.92 -16.07
CA LYS A 8 -8.75 -1.87 -15.79
C LYS A 8 -8.58 -3.20 -16.54
N LYS A 9 -8.11 -3.15 -17.78
CA LYS A 9 -7.88 -4.36 -18.58
C LYS A 9 -6.65 -5.13 -18.09
N VAL A 10 -5.54 -4.45 -17.80
CA VAL A 10 -4.32 -5.13 -17.37
C VAL A 10 -4.50 -5.80 -15.99
N PHE A 11 -5.25 -5.18 -15.07
CA PHE A 11 -5.62 -5.79 -13.78
C PHE A 11 -6.38 -7.12 -13.97
N LYS A 12 -7.22 -7.19 -14.99
CA LYS A 12 -7.96 -8.41 -15.37
C LYS A 12 -7.18 -9.33 -16.32
N CYS A 13 -5.87 -9.12 -16.46
CA CYS A 13 -5.00 -9.87 -17.40
C CYS A 13 -5.53 -9.91 -18.83
N LYS A 14 -6.27 -8.87 -19.27
CA LYS A 14 -6.79 -8.76 -20.64
C LYS A 14 -5.80 -8.04 -21.54
N GLU A 15 -5.92 -8.27 -22.85
CA GLU A 15 -5.10 -7.61 -23.86
C GLU A 15 -5.25 -6.08 -23.80
N VAL A 16 -4.11 -5.43 -23.94
CA VAL A 16 -3.97 -3.97 -23.97
C VAL A 16 -3.06 -3.56 -25.14
N ASP A 17 -3.17 -2.32 -25.56
CA ASP A 17 -2.40 -1.76 -26.68
C ASP A 17 -0.91 -1.61 -26.38
N ARG A 18 -0.56 -1.43 -25.10
CA ARG A 18 0.81 -1.31 -24.62
C ARG A 18 0.88 -1.74 -23.14
N MET A 19 2.04 -2.21 -22.71
CA MET A 19 2.32 -2.47 -21.28
C MET A 19 2.30 -1.14 -20.52
N PRO A 20 1.52 -1.01 -19.42
CA PRO A 20 1.54 0.19 -18.60
C PRO A 20 2.90 0.36 -17.90
N ILE A 21 3.30 1.62 -17.74
CA ILE A 21 4.49 2.03 -17.00
C ILE A 21 4.08 3.15 -16.05
N ARG A 22 4.47 3.05 -14.80
CA ARG A 22 4.23 4.11 -13.83
C ARG A 22 5.43 4.32 -12.90
N ILE A 23 5.50 5.50 -12.30
CA ILE A 23 6.40 5.77 -11.17
C ILE A 23 5.51 5.87 -9.94
N TRP A 24 5.68 4.94 -9.00
CA TRP A 24 4.84 4.95 -7.81
C TRP A 24 4.99 6.26 -7.02
N GLY A 25 3.85 6.79 -6.53
CA GLY A 25 3.82 8.02 -5.74
C GLY A 25 4.04 9.30 -6.54
N VAL A 26 4.24 9.20 -7.87
CA VAL A 26 4.40 10.35 -8.75
C VAL A 26 3.17 10.49 -9.64
N SER A 27 2.46 11.59 -9.49
CA SER A 27 1.23 11.87 -10.23
C SER A 27 1.23 13.28 -10.79
N PRO A 28 0.94 13.46 -12.09
CA PRO A 28 0.70 14.79 -12.66
C PRO A 28 -0.65 15.37 -12.26
N VAL A 29 -1.59 14.52 -11.79
CA VAL A 29 -2.90 14.95 -11.30
C VAL A 29 -2.77 15.62 -9.94
N PHE A 30 -1.91 15.07 -9.07
CA PHE A 30 -1.61 15.59 -7.73
C PHE A 30 -0.10 15.78 -7.56
N PRO A 31 0.51 16.74 -8.29
CA PRO A 31 1.95 16.91 -8.31
C PRO A 31 2.49 17.33 -6.94
N GLN A 32 3.61 16.71 -6.56
CA GLN A 32 4.39 17.11 -5.39
C GLN A 32 5.65 17.83 -5.87
N GLU A 33 5.94 19.01 -5.32
CA GLU A 33 7.08 19.84 -5.73
C GLU A 33 8.42 19.09 -5.68
N ARG A 34 8.59 18.23 -4.68
CA ARG A 34 9.80 17.40 -4.53
C ARG A 34 10.02 16.40 -5.67
N TYR A 35 9.02 16.14 -6.49
CA TYR A 35 9.05 15.20 -7.62
C TYR A 35 8.84 15.90 -8.97
N LYS A 36 9.05 17.20 -9.03
CA LYS A 36 8.77 18.00 -10.23
C LYS A 36 9.35 17.38 -11.52
N GLU A 37 10.62 17.02 -11.52
CA GLU A 37 11.29 16.45 -12.69
C GLU A 37 10.70 15.08 -13.08
N LEU A 38 10.24 14.29 -12.12
CA LEU A 38 9.59 13.01 -12.38
C LEU A 38 8.17 13.20 -12.88
N VAL A 39 7.46 14.21 -12.40
CA VAL A 39 6.14 14.60 -12.95
C VAL A 39 6.26 15.00 -14.41
N GLU A 40 7.28 15.77 -14.77
CA GLU A 40 7.58 16.15 -16.18
C GLU A 40 7.85 14.90 -17.04
N LEU A 41 8.54 13.87 -16.50
CA LEU A 41 8.74 12.60 -17.22
C LEU A 41 7.41 11.84 -17.41
N VAL A 42 6.57 11.77 -16.38
CA VAL A 42 5.25 11.12 -16.46
C VAL A 42 4.37 11.79 -17.51
N GLU A 43 4.37 13.12 -17.59
CA GLU A 43 3.62 13.88 -18.62
C GLU A 43 4.21 13.70 -20.00
N LYS A 44 5.53 13.91 -20.15
CA LYS A 44 6.24 13.84 -21.46
C LYS A 44 6.04 12.49 -22.14
N TYR A 45 6.07 11.39 -21.38
CA TYR A 45 6.01 10.04 -21.92
C TYR A 45 4.61 9.40 -21.82
N ASP A 46 3.63 10.16 -21.38
CA ASP A 46 2.23 9.71 -21.25
C ASP A 46 2.12 8.40 -20.46
N LEU A 47 2.70 8.40 -19.22
CA LEU A 47 2.70 7.23 -18.35
C LEU A 47 1.39 7.12 -17.57
N GLU A 48 1.04 5.91 -17.20
CA GLU A 48 -0.16 5.59 -16.44
C GLU A 48 -0.03 5.99 -14.96
N THR A 49 -1.16 6.32 -14.30
CA THR A 49 -1.21 6.59 -12.86
C THR A 49 -2.34 5.81 -12.18
N ILE A 50 -2.10 5.44 -10.94
CA ILE A 50 -3.13 4.89 -10.05
C ILE A 50 -3.25 5.86 -8.88
N GLU A 51 -4.44 6.39 -8.70
CA GLU A 51 -4.74 7.39 -7.69
C GLU A 51 -5.56 6.76 -6.57
N ILE A 52 -5.13 6.92 -5.33
CA ILE A 52 -5.82 6.39 -4.16
C ILE A 52 -6.57 7.52 -3.49
N TRP A 53 -7.90 7.40 -3.44
CA TRP A 53 -8.74 8.32 -2.70
C TRP A 53 -9.04 7.78 -1.31
N ASN A 54 -8.93 8.66 -0.32
CA ASN A 54 -9.42 8.47 1.04
C ASN A 54 -10.27 9.68 1.41
N PRO A 55 -11.31 9.52 2.25
CA PRO A 55 -12.03 10.64 2.81
C PRO A 55 -11.07 11.59 3.52
N LYS A 56 -11.29 12.89 3.40
CA LYS A 56 -10.52 13.88 4.16
C LYS A 56 -10.82 13.76 5.65
N GLN A 57 -9.90 14.22 6.49
CA GLN A 57 -10.06 14.10 7.95
C GLN A 57 -11.35 14.76 8.45
N GLU A 58 -11.73 15.89 7.89
CA GLU A 58 -12.97 16.62 8.21
C GLU A 58 -14.25 15.92 7.75
N GLU A 59 -14.14 14.92 6.88
CA GLU A 59 -15.27 14.09 6.44
C GLU A 59 -15.57 12.93 7.41
N TYR A 60 -14.61 12.59 8.28
CA TYR A 60 -14.85 11.60 9.33
C TYR A 60 -15.60 12.24 10.50
N PRO A 61 -16.63 11.60 11.01
CA PRO A 61 -17.25 12.00 12.26
C PRO A 61 -16.24 11.77 13.42
N PRO A 62 -16.34 12.53 14.52
CA PRO A 62 -15.49 12.29 15.67
C PRO A 62 -15.70 10.87 16.20
N PRO A 63 -14.63 10.17 16.63
CA PRO A 63 -14.78 8.84 17.20
C PRO A 63 -15.61 8.90 18.50
N PRO A 64 -16.27 7.80 18.89
CA PRO A 64 -17.12 7.74 20.09
C PRO A 64 -16.30 7.67 21.40
N TYR A 65 -15.03 8.08 21.37
CA TYR A 65 -14.11 8.16 22.49
C TYR A 65 -13.20 9.37 22.36
N LYS A 66 -12.59 9.77 23.47
CA LYS A 66 -11.74 10.98 23.48
C LYS A 66 -10.31 10.65 23.10
N ILE A 67 -9.77 11.49 22.20
CA ILE A 67 -8.36 11.47 21.82
C ILE A 67 -7.76 12.83 22.21
N LYS A 68 -6.60 12.81 22.86
CA LYS A 68 -5.84 14.02 23.23
C LYS A 68 -4.46 13.93 22.61
N ASN A 69 -4.00 15.03 22.02
CA ASN A 69 -2.65 15.18 21.51
C ASN A 69 -1.92 16.26 22.31
N GLU A 70 -0.70 15.96 22.71
CA GLU A 70 0.23 16.89 23.36
C GLU A 70 1.54 16.87 22.59
N GLU A 71 2.07 18.05 22.26
CA GLU A 71 3.38 18.19 21.63
C GLU A 71 4.40 18.66 22.66
N LYS A 72 5.56 17.97 22.73
CA LYS A 72 6.71 18.33 23.55
C LYS A 72 7.92 18.58 22.68
N ILE A 73 8.53 19.74 22.79
CA ILE A 73 9.74 20.12 22.07
C ILE A 73 10.94 20.07 23.01
N TYR A 74 11.99 19.40 22.57
CA TYR A 74 13.26 19.26 23.27
C TYR A 74 14.35 19.96 22.44
N GLU A 75 14.48 21.29 22.61
CA GLU A 75 15.36 22.16 21.84
C GLU A 75 16.82 21.68 21.85
N ASN A 76 17.35 21.29 23.01
CA ASN A 76 18.71 20.81 23.17
C ASN A 76 19.00 19.52 22.36
N GLN A 77 18.00 18.71 22.08
CA GLN A 77 18.11 17.47 21.32
C GLN A 77 17.64 17.62 19.87
N LYS A 78 17.11 18.80 19.51
CA LYS A 78 16.52 19.09 18.20
C LYS A 78 15.43 18.06 17.78
N ILE A 79 14.62 17.64 18.76
CA ILE A 79 13.53 16.69 18.55
C ILE A 79 12.21 17.25 19.10
N LYS A 80 11.11 16.73 18.54
CA LYS A 80 9.76 16.85 19.11
C LYS A 80 9.14 15.48 19.32
N GLU A 81 8.27 15.40 20.31
CA GLU A 81 7.43 14.25 20.59
C GLU A 81 5.96 14.65 20.50
N ILE A 82 5.18 13.84 19.81
CA ILE A 82 3.72 13.92 19.79
C ILE A 82 3.21 12.77 20.63
N ILE A 83 2.55 13.11 21.76
CA ILE A 83 1.96 12.15 22.68
C ILE A 83 0.47 12.11 22.38
N THR A 84 -0.01 10.98 21.85
CA THR A 84 -1.44 10.74 21.62
C THR A 84 -1.98 9.87 22.74
N THR A 85 -3.04 10.31 23.40
CA THR A 85 -3.72 9.56 24.47
C THR A 85 -5.16 9.29 24.06
N ILE A 86 -5.59 8.02 24.18
CA ILE A 86 -6.96 7.56 23.96
C ILE A 86 -7.55 7.20 25.33
N GLU A 87 -8.68 7.83 25.69
CA GLU A 87 -9.42 7.48 26.90
C GLU A 87 -10.31 6.25 26.62
N THR A 88 -10.11 5.18 27.37
CA THR A 88 -10.94 3.96 27.25
C THR A 88 -11.67 3.67 28.57
N PRO A 89 -12.75 2.88 28.55
CA PRO A 89 -13.44 2.45 29.76
C PRO A 89 -12.56 1.76 30.83
N LYS A 90 -11.46 1.12 30.38
CA LYS A 90 -10.52 0.39 31.25
C LYS A 90 -9.23 1.19 31.56
N GLY A 91 -9.17 2.48 31.23
CA GLY A 91 -8.02 3.36 31.45
C GLY A 91 -7.42 3.88 30.13
N ASN A 92 -6.35 4.63 30.22
CA ASN A 92 -5.77 5.30 29.05
C ASN A 92 -4.82 4.40 28.28
N LEU A 93 -4.82 4.56 26.96
CA LEU A 93 -3.77 4.10 26.04
C LEU A 93 -2.98 5.32 25.57
N SER A 94 -1.66 5.21 25.41
CA SER A 94 -0.84 6.32 24.94
C SER A 94 0.22 5.85 23.97
N GLN A 95 0.46 6.66 22.93
CA GLN A 95 1.52 6.47 21.95
C GLN A 95 2.44 7.69 21.96
N ILE A 96 3.74 7.50 21.71
CA ILE A 96 4.70 8.59 21.54
C ILE A 96 5.36 8.44 20.17
N PHE A 97 5.15 9.45 19.33
CA PHE A 97 5.84 9.59 18.05
C PHE A 97 6.94 10.64 18.20
N ARG A 98 8.17 10.30 17.83
CA ARG A 98 9.34 11.18 17.90
C ARG A 98 9.85 11.53 16.52
N GLN A 99 10.13 12.82 16.31
CA GLN A 99 10.65 13.35 15.05
C GLN A 99 11.73 14.40 15.33
N LYS A 100 12.72 14.53 14.43
CA LYS A 100 13.64 15.66 14.46
C LYS A 100 12.97 16.96 14.03
N LEU A 101 13.45 18.09 14.53
CA LEU A 101 12.92 19.42 14.17
C LEU A 101 13.23 19.84 12.73
N ASP A 102 14.19 19.16 12.06
CA ASP A 102 14.51 19.37 10.65
C ASP A 102 13.47 18.81 9.68
N GLY A 103 12.42 18.14 10.20
CA GLY A 103 11.37 17.54 9.40
C GLY A 103 11.69 16.17 8.79
N SER A 104 12.87 15.60 9.11
CA SER A 104 13.20 14.24 8.69
C SER A 104 12.19 13.22 9.25
N PRO A 105 12.06 12.03 8.62
CA PRO A 105 11.13 11.00 9.06
C PRO A 105 11.26 10.69 10.56
N GLY A 106 10.10 10.61 11.24
CA GLY A 106 10.03 10.24 12.65
C GLY A 106 9.72 8.75 12.83
N ARG A 107 9.63 8.33 14.10
CA ARG A 107 9.27 6.96 14.47
C ARG A 107 8.42 6.93 15.74
N VAL A 108 7.62 5.89 15.87
CA VAL A 108 6.96 5.56 17.14
C VAL A 108 8.02 4.98 18.09
N ILE A 109 8.08 5.53 19.31
CA ILE A 109 8.99 5.09 20.37
C ILE A 109 8.26 4.47 21.56
N LYS A 110 6.94 4.66 21.63
CA LYS A 110 6.01 3.96 22.51
C LYS A 110 4.72 3.70 21.75
N TYR A 111 4.28 2.46 21.71
CA TYR A 111 3.05 2.06 21.04
C TYR A 111 1.84 2.14 21.99
N PHE A 112 0.63 2.17 21.43
CA PHE A 112 -0.60 2.14 22.23
C PHE A 112 -0.76 0.84 23.00
N ILE A 113 -0.32 -0.28 22.41
CA ILE A 113 -0.46 -1.63 22.98
C ILE A 113 0.95 -2.21 23.14
N GLU A 114 1.37 -2.38 24.41
CA GLU A 114 2.67 -2.96 24.75
C GLU A 114 2.50 -4.29 25.53
N ASP A 115 1.30 -4.56 26.05
CA ASP A 115 0.99 -5.77 26.78
C ASP A 115 -0.50 -6.18 26.66
N LYS A 116 -0.85 -7.29 27.29
CA LYS A 116 -2.22 -7.82 27.36
C LYS A 116 -3.22 -6.83 27.97
N LYS A 117 -2.83 -6.06 28.99
CA LYS A 117 -3.72 -5.09 29.64
C LYS A 117 -4.07 -3.95 28.69
N ASP A 118 -3.12 -3.51 27.86
CA ASP A 118 -3.35 -2.50 26.86
C ASP A 118 -4.28 -3.03 25.74
N ALA A 119 -4.11 -4.29 25.33
CA ALA A 119 -5.04 -4.93 24.40
C ALA A 119 -6.47 -5.01 24.96
N GLU A 120 -6.64 -5.31 26.24
CA GLU A 120 -7.94 -5.30 26.91
C GLU A 120 -8.55 -3.88 27.01
N LYS A 121 -7.72 -2.84 27.20
CA LYS A 121 -8.18 -1.45 27.11
C LYS A 121 -8.67 -1.12 25.71
N PHE A 122 -7.90 -1.50 24.66
CA PHE A 122 -8.30 -1.31 23.26
C PHE A 122 -9.63 -2.00 22.97
N LEU A 123 -9.80 -3.24 23.37
CA LEU A 123 -11.05 -3.99 23.19
C LEU A 123 -12.24 -3.38 23.93
N SER A 124 -12.00 -2.63 25.01
CA SER A 124 -13.05 -1.93 25.76
C SER A 124 -13.57 -0.68 25.07
N LEU A 125 -12.90 -0.18 24.01
CA LEU A 125 -13.38 0.96 23.23
C LEU A 125 -14.73 0.61 22.58
N PRO A 126 -15.68 1.57 22.53
CA PRO A 126 -16.91 1.39 21.78
C PRO A 126 -16.61 1.16 20.30
N ASP A 127 -17.48 0.43 19.63
CA ASP A 127 -17.37 0.20 18.19
C ASP A 127 -17.60 1.51 17.40
N VAL A 128 -16.79 1.71 16.37
CA VAL A 128 -16.93 2.85 15.47
C VAL A 128 -17.96 2.48 14.40
N ASN A 129 -19.21 2.94 14.59
CA ASN A 129 -20.32 2.65 13.68
C ASN A 129 -20.66 3.84 12.76
N GLN A 130 -19.79 4.83 12.70
CA GLN A 130 -20.02 6.05 11.93
C GLN A 130 -19.18 6.03 10.66
N LEU A 131 -19.79 6.41 9.55
CA LEU A 131 -19.19 6.41 8.23
C LEU A 131 -18.83 7.83 7.79
N PRO A 132 -17.71 8.02 7.07
CA PRO A 132 -17.32 9.33 6.59
C PRO A 132 -18.25 9.85 5.49
N LYS A 133 -18.27 11.17 5.29
CA LYS A 133 -18.80 11.76 4.07
C LYS A 133 -17.86 11.42 2.90
N ILE A 134 -18.37 11.56 1.69
CA ILE A 134 -17.64 11.27 0.45
C ILE A 134 -17.65 12.46 -0.51
N ASP A 135 -17.89 13.67 0.01
CA ASP A 135 -18.08 14.85 -0.84
C ASP A 135 -16.80 15.18 -1.64
N SER A 136 -15.63 14.99 -1.03
CA SER A 136 -14.34 15.19 -1.69
C SER A 136 -14.05 14.21 -2.85
N TYR A 137 -14.75 13.05 -2.90
CA TYR A 137 -14.55 12.08 -3.96
C TYR A 137 -14.90 12.63 -5.34
N PHE A 138 -15.99 13.37 -5.45
CA PHE A 138 -16.49 13.83 -6.77
C PHE A 138 -15.55 14.85 -7.42
N GLU A 139 -14.93 15.72 -6.64
CA GLU A 139 -13.87 16.61 -7.13
C GLU A 139 -12.63 15.84 -7.53
N PHE A 140 -12.22 14.86 -6.70
CA PHE A 140 -11.11 13.97 -6.97
C PHE A 140 -11.31 13.20 -8.27
N GLU A 141 -12.47 12.56 -8.47
CA GLU A 141 -12.81 11.82 -9.69
C GLU A 141 -12.80 12.70 -10.93
N LYS A 142 -13.38 13.90 -10.83
CA LYS A 142 -13.36 14.89 -11.92
C LYS A 142 -11.93 15.27 -12.30
N ARG A 143 -11.05 15.41 -11.32
CA ARG A 143 -9.65 15.79 -11.54
C ARG A 143 -8.84 14.66 -12.17
N VAL A 144 -9.04 13.42 -11.74
CA VAL A 144 -8.37 12.25 -12.30
C VAL A 144 -8.87 11.94 -13.71
N GLY A 145 -10.19 11.95 -13.92
CA GLY A 145 -10.82 11.65 -15.22
C GLY A 145 -10.37 10.31 -15.79
N GLU A 146 -10.03 10.32 -17.07
CA GLU A 146 -9.51 9.14 -17.80
C GLU A 146 -7.98 8.98 -17.70
N ARG A 147 -7.30 9.88 -16.98
CA ARG A 147 -5.85 9.89 -16.83
C ARG A 147 -5.32 8.79 -15.94
N GLY A 148 -6.12 8.29 -14.99
CA GLY A 148 -5.71 7.29 -14.03
C GLY A 148 -6.82 6.38 -13.55
N LEU A 149 -6.43 5.26 -12.93
CA LEU A 149 -7.32 4.37 -12.20
C LEU A 149 -7.56 4.94 -10.80
N ILE A 150 -8.81 4.92 -10.33
CA ILE A 150 -9.17 5.40 -8.99
C ILE A 150 -9.43 4.20 -8.07
N LEU A 151 -8.58 4.05 -7.06
CA LEU A 151 -8.78 3.09 -5.97
C LEU A 151 -9.28 3.81 -4.72
N ILE A 152 -10.19 3.18 -4.01
CA ILE A 152 -10.60 3.59 -2.67
C ILE A 152 -9.63 2.95 -1.68
N GLY A 153 -8.95 3.77 -0.88
CA GLY A 153 -8.07 3.27 0.17
C GLY A 153 -8.87 2.64 1.30
N ILE A 154 -8.46 1.46 1.72
CA ILE A 154 -8.99 0.80 2.91
C ILE A 154 -7.83 0.33 3.80
N ASP A 155 -8.08 0.17 5.08
CA ASP A 155 -7.14 -0.50 5.97
C ASP A 155 -7.15 -2.02 5.72
N GLU A 156 -6.08 -2.70 6.09
CA GLU A 156 -6.01 -4.14 6.29
C GLU A 156 -6.12 -4.44 7.79
N ALA A 157 -6.91 -5.43 8.18
CA ALA A 157 -7.32 -5.60 9.57
C ALA A 157 -6.16 -5.96 10.51
N MET A 158 -5.29 -6.89 10.11
CA MET A 158 -4.09 -7.27 10.87
C MET A 158 -3.11 -6.11 10.93
N TYR A 159 -2.84 -5.44 9.81
CA TYR A 159 -1.93 -4.30 9.75
C TYR A 159 -2.37 -3.13 10.65
N ALA A 160 -3.67 -2.84 10.69
CA ALA A 160 -4.23 -1.82 11.57
C ALA A 160 -3.92 -2.13 13.04
N ILE A 161 -3.98 -3.39 13.46
CA ILE A 161 -3.64 -3.82 14.83
C ILE A 161 -2.13 -3.82 15.05
N GLN A 162 -1.35 -4.35 14.09
CA GLN A 162 0.11 -4.35 14.19
C GLN A 162 0.68 -2.92 14.37
N ARG A 163 0.14 -1.94 13.68
CA ARG A 163 0.52 -0.51 13.83
C ARG A 163 0.26 0.05 15.23
N LEU A 164 -0.69 -0.52 15.99
CA LEU A 164 -0.97 -0.09 17.36
C LEU A 164 0.04 -0.66 18.36
N MET A 165 0.74 -1.75 18.01
CA MET A 165 1.62 -2.47 18.95
C MET A 165 3.08 -2.59 18.48
N GLY A 166 3.38 -2.33 17.22
CA GLY A 166 4.71 -2.51 16.64
C GLY A 166 5.09 -3.98 16.47
N SER A 167 6.20 -4.22 15.75
CA SER A 167 6.58 -5.57 15.33
C SER A 167 7.01 -6.47 16.49
N GLU A 168 7.66 -5.93 17.52
CA GLU A 168 8.11 -6.72 18.66
C GLU A 168 6.94 -7.26 19.46
N THR A 169 6.03 -6.39 19.92
CA THR A 169 4.82 -6.80 20.65
C THR A 169 3.93 -7.70 19.81
N PHE A 170 3.78 -7.40 18.50
CA PHE A 170 3.03 -8.24 17.58
C PHE A 170 3.61 -9.66 17.51
N GLY A 171 4.94 -9.80 17.42
CA GLY A 171 5.61 -11.11 17.44
C GLY A 171 5.32 -11.92 18.71
N PHE A 172 5.31 -11.28 19.89
CA PHE A 172 4.90 -11.95 21.14
C PHE A 172 3.43 -12.37 21.10
N PHE A 173 2.53 -11.51 20.61
CA PHE A 173 1.10 -11.83 20.52
C PHE A 173 0.81 -12.96 19.54
N LEU A 174 1.56 -13.06 18.43
CA LEU A 174 1.45 -14.19 17.49
C LEU A 174 1.70 -15.54 18.18
N TYR A 175 2.50 -15.56 19.24
CA TYR A 175 2.86 -16.79 19.96
C TYR A 175 2.01 -17.01 21.22
N ASP A 176 1.92 -16.00 22.11
CA ASP A 176 1.37 -16.16 23.45
C ASP A 176 -0.10 -15.72 23.59
N GLU A 177 -0.59 -14.80 22.76
CA GLU A 177 -1.91 -14.15 22.94
C GLU A 177 -2.75 -14.18 21.65
N ARG A 178 -2.75 -15.31 20.95
CA ARG A 178 -3.42 -15.45 19.63
C ARG A 178 -4.92 -15.14 19.68
N GLU A 179 -5.64 -15.60 20.73
CA GLU A 179 -7.08 -15.31 20.88
C GLU A 179 -7.33 -13.80 21.01
N LEU A 180 -6.53 -13.12 21.81
CA LEU A 180 -6.64 -11.69 22.01
C LEU A 180 -6.33 -10.93 20.71
N LEU A 181 -5.33 -11.39 19.97
CA LEU A 181 -5.01 -10.84 18.66
C LEU A 181 -6.18 -11.02 17.67
N HIS A 182 -6.80 -12.20 17.62
CA HIS A 182 -8.01 -12.43 16.82
C HIS A 182 -9.15 -11.48 17.21
N MET A 183 -9.41 -11.26 18.50
CA MET A 183 -10.45 -10.34 18.94
C MET A 183 -10.22 -8.91 18.50
N MET A 184 -8.97 -8.45 18.52
CA MET A 184 -8.61 -7.11 18.06
C MET A 184 -8.74 -6.98 16.54
N ILE A 185 -8.25 -7.97 15.78
CA ILE A 185 -8.35 -8.00 14.33
C ILE A 185 -9.82 -8.07 13.90
N GLU A 186 -10.63 -8.91 14.54
CA GLU A 186 -12.07 -9.01 14.28
C GLU A 186 -12.80 -7.68 14.50
N LYS A 187 -12.43 -6.94 15.55
CA LYS A 187 -12.97 -5.60 15.80
C LYS A 187 -12.68 -4.66 14.63
N LYS A 188 -11.43 -4.63 14.14
CA LYS A 188 -11.04 -3.82 12.97
C LYS A 188 -11.67 -4.30 11.67
N PHE A 189 -11.72 -5.61 11.47
CA PHE A 189 -12.38 -6.22 10.32
C PHE A 189 -13.84 -5.74 10.16
N LYS A 190 -14.61 -5.70 11.25
CA LYS A 190 -16.00 -5.21 11.21
C LYS A 190 -16.11 -3.75 10.78
N GLU A 191 -15.19 -2.89 11.23
CA GLU A 191 -15.14 -1.49 10.81
C GLU A 191 -14.84 -1.39 9.29
N ILE A 192 -13.86 -2.17 8.80
CA ILE A 192 -13.48 -2.20 7.39
C ILE A 192 -14.63 -2.76 6.53
N GLU A 193 -15.24 -3.86 6.96
CA GLU A 193 -16.38 -4.47 6.26
C GLU A 193 -17.55 -3.49 6.12
N MET A 194 -17.87 -2.78 7.18
CA MET A 194 -18.91 -1.75 7.16
C MET A 194 -18.58 -0.62 6.19
N TYR A 195 -17.32 -0.15 6.20
CA TYR A 195 -16.87 0.90 5.27
C TYR A 195 -16.90 0.43 3.82
N VAL A 196 -16.43 -0.78 3.52
CA VAL A 196 -16.47 -1.36 2.16
C VAL A 196 -17.92 -1.47 1.66
N LYS A 197 -18.85 -2.02 2.48
CA LYS A 197 -20.29 -2.08 2.14
C LYS A 197 -20.86 -0.69 1.84
N TYR A 198 -20.48 0.30 2.63
CA TYR A 198 -20.93 1.68 2.41
C TYR A 198 -20.44 2.24 1.07
N ILE A 199 -19.12 2.13 0.78
CA ILE A 199 -18.54 2.60 -0.49
C ILE A 199 -19.18 1.88 -1.68
N LEU A 200 -19.36 0.56 -1.61
CA LEU A 200 -20.04 -0.20 -2.66
C LEU A 200 -21.46 0.30 -2.92
N SER A 201 -22.21 0.67 -1.86
CA SER A 201 -23.54 1.26 -1.99
C SER A 201 -23.55 2.61 -2.72
N LYS A 202 -22.44 3.36 -2.63
CA LYS A 202 -22.27 4.65 -3.33
C LYS A 202 -21.83 4.49 -4.78
N LYS A 203 -21.39 3.29 -5.19
CA LYS A 203 -20.94 2.95 -6.56
C LYS A 203 -19.73 3.78 -7.04
N ILE A 204 -18.94 4.33 -6.15
CA ILE A 204 -17.75 5.14 -6.45
C ILE A 204 -16.49 4.28 -6.62
N GLY A 205 -15.42 4.87 -7.21
CA GLY A 205 -14.13 4.23 -7.45
C GLY A 205 -14.17 3.10 -8.50
N ASP A 206 -13.02 2.78 -9.05
CA ASP A 206 -12.84 1.64 -9.96
C ASP A 206 -12.59 0.33 -9.19
N GLY A 207 -11.99 0.47 -8.02
CA GLY A 207 -11.64 -0.63 -7.14
C GLY A 207 -11.24 -0.15 -5.75
N PHE A 208 -10.63 -1.06 -5.00
CA PHE A 208 -10.11 -0.81 -3.66
C PHE A 208 -8.62 -1.13 -3.62
N GLY A 209 -7.90 -0.50 -2.69
CA GLY A 209 -6.49 -0.77 -2.47
C GLY A 209 -6.13 -0.75 -0.99
N TYR A 210 -5.27 -1.65 -0.55
CA TYR A 210 -4.72 -1.68 0.80
C TYR A 210 -3.27 -2.11 0.82
N VAL A 211 -2.61 -1.87 1.95
CA VAL A 211 -1.22 -2.18 2.24
C VAL A 211 -1.15 -2.93 3.57
N GLY A 212 -0.08 -3.70 3.80
CA GLY A 212 0.22 -4.19 5.14
C GLY A 212 0.43 -5.69 5.32
N PRO A 213 -0.02 -6.60 4.43
CA PRO A 213 0.17 -8.04 4.63
C PRO A 213 1.63 -8.45 4.87
N GLU A 214 2.60 -7.69 4.39
CA GLU A 214 4.03 -7.93 4.54
C GLU A 214 4.48 -8.08 5.99
N LEU A 215 3.73 -7.49 6.93
CA LEU A 215 4.07 -7.59 8.36
C LEU A 215 3.67 -8.92 8.99
N CYS A 216 2.94 -9.78 8.25
CA CYS A 216 2.52 -11.10 8.72
C CYS A 216 2.78 -12.21 7.67
N ILE A 217 3.85 -12.08 6.87
CA ILE A 217 4.35 -13.13 5.98
C ILE A 217 5.75 -13.60 6.42
N PRO A 218 6.23 -14.77 5.95
CA PRO A 218 7.61 -15.19 6.17
C PRO A 218 8.63 -14.16 5.61
N PRO A 219 9.73 -13.88 6.32
CA PRO A 219 10.18 -14.51 7.56
C PRO A 219 9.66 -13.82 8.84
N LEU A 220 8.90 -12.72 8.76
CA LEU A 220 8.44 -11.96 9.94
C LEU A 220 7.41 -12.74 10.77
N ALA A 221 6.57 -13.52 10.11
CA ALA A 221 5.61 -14.42 10.72
C ALA A 221 5.61 -15.76 9.99
N SER A 222 5.00 -16.79 10.55
CA SER A 222 4.87 -18.08 9.89
C SER A 222 3.79 -18.04 8.79
N LEU A 223 3.84 -18.99 7.84
CA LEU A 223 2.77 -19.14 6.86
C LEU A 223 1.41 -19.45 7.53
N ARG A 224 1.41 -20.15 8.68
CA ARG A 224 0.22 -20.37 9.50
C ARG A 224 -0.35 -19.03 9.99
N ASP A 225 0.50 -18.12 10.48
CA ASP A 225 0.05 -16.82 10.97
C ASP A 225 -0.53 -15.97 9.84
N PHE A 226 0.08 -16.01 8.65
CA PHE A 226 -0.49 -15.38 7.46
C PHE A 226 -1.91 -15.88 7.16
N TYR A 227 -2.13 -17.22 7.19
CA TYR A 227 -3.48 -17.76 6.98
C TYR A 227 -4.45 -17.37 8.09
N ASP A 228 -4.02 -17.45 9.35
CA ASP A 228 -4.88 -17.17 10.50
C ASP A 228 -5.27 -15.68 10.59
N PHE A 229 -4.33 -14.76 10.37
CA PHE A 229 -4.50 -13.34 10.68
C PHE A 229 -4.64 -12.43 9.46
N VAL A 230 -4.25 -12.87 8.27
CA VAL A 230 -4.39 -12.12 7.02
C VAL A 230 -5.41 -12.80 6.10
N PHE A 231 -5.06 -13.98 5.56
CA PHE A 231 -5.85 -14.64 4.51
C PHE A 231 -7.34 -14.78 4.88
N ASN A 232 -7.65 -15.29 6.08
CA ASN A 232 -9.02 -15.58 6.50
C ASN A 232 -9.88 -14.31 6.69
N TYR A 233 -9.28 -13.16 6.93
CA TYR A 233 -9.96 -11.86 7.03
C TYR A 233 -10.03 -11.17 5.68
N ASP A 234 -8.90 -11.05 5.00
CA ASP A 234 -8.81 -10.35 3.73
C ASP A 234 -9.66 -10.99 2.64
N LYS A 235 -9.68 -12.33 2.59
CA LYS A 235 -10.53 -13.05 1.64
C LYS A 235 -12.00 -12.63 1.72
N LYS A 236 -12.53 -12.44 2.93
CA LYS A 236 -13.93 -12.01 3.12
C LYS A 236 -14.16 -10.60 2.59
N ILE A 237 -13.21 -9.69 2.82
CA ILE A 237 -13.28 -8.31 2.31
C ILE A 237 -13.17 -8.32 0.78
N ILE A 238 -12.24 -9.09 0.23
CA ILE A 238 -12.03 -9.22 -1.21
C ILE A 238 -13.26 -9.83 -1.88
N ASP A 239 -13.85 -10.88 -1.32
CA ASP A 239 -15.08 -11.49 -1.85
C ASP A 239 -16.22 -10.45 -1.93
N LEU A 240 -16.42 -9.66 -0.87
CA LEU A 240 -17.39 -8.57 -0.86
C LEU A 240 -17.10 -7.52 -1.94
N ILE A 241 -15.85 -7.14 -2.16
CA ILE A 241 -15.43 -6.21 -3.20
C ILE A 241 -15.72 -6.78 -4.59
N LYS A 242 -15.43 -8.08 -4.79
CA LYS A 242 -15.67 -8.79 -6.05
C LYS A 242 -17.16 -8.95 -6.35
N GLU A 243 -17.99 -9.23 -5.34
CA GLU A 243 -19.46 -9.23 -5.47
C GLU A 243 -20.00 -7.86 -5.93
N GLY A 244 -19.37 -6.77 -5.45
CA GLY A 244 -19.62 -5.40 -5.93
C GLY A 244 -19.07 -5.10 -7.34
N ASN A 245 -18.47 -6.08 -8.03
CA ASN A 245 -17.83 -5.95 -9.35
C ASN A 245 -16.74 -4.85 -9.39
N LYS A 246 -15.99 -4.71 -8.30
CA LYS A 246 -14.86 -3.78 -8.18
C LYS A 246 -13.52 -4.52 -8.25
N LEU A 247 -12.47 -3.77 -8.61
CA LEU A 247 -11.09 -4.26 -8.63
C LEU A 247 -10.48 -4.25 -7.23
N ILE A 248 -9.47 -5.10 -7.01
CA ILE A 248 -8.68 -5.10 -5.79
C ILE A 248 -7.18 -5.09 -6.10
N TRP A 249 -6.49 -4.11 -5.52
CA TRP A 249 -5.05 -3.94 -5.56
C TRP A 249 -4.49 -4.12 -4.15
N VAL A 250 -3.47 -4.96 -4.03
CA VAL A 250 -2.82 -5.25 -2.75
C VAL A 250 -1.35 -4.89 -2.83
N HIS A 251 -0.89 -4.14 -1.83
CA HIS A 251 0.51 -3.82 -1.65
C HIS A 251 1.10 -4.70 -0.56
N CYS A 252 2.09 -5.50 -0.93
CA CYS A 252 2.75 -6.43 -0.03
C CYS A 252 4.20 -6.63 -0.46
N HIS A 253 5.15 -6.11 0.32
CA HIS A 253 6.58 -6.30 0.13
C HIS A 253 7.07 -7.70 0.56
N GLY A 254 8.24 -8.11 0.08
CA GLY A 254 9.00 -9.24 0.58
C GLY A 254 8.97 -10.49 -0.28
N ASP A 255 9.30 -11.63 0.33
CA ASP A 255 9.37 -12.91 -0.40
C ASP A 255 7.98 -13.42 -0.75
N MET A 256 7.62 -13.30 -2.02
CA MET A 256 6.31 -13.75 -2.51
C MET A 256 6.23 -15.27 -2.70
N ALA A 257 7.34 -15.99 -2.69
CA ALA A 257 7.34 -17.43 -2.95
C ALA A 257 6.33 -18.23 -2.10
N PRO A 258 6.23 -18.00 -0.76
CA PRO A 258 5.31 -18.76 0.07
C PRO A 258 3.84 -18.32 -0.02
N VAL A 259 3.55 -17.07 -0.45
CA VAL A 259 2.20 -16.47 -0.34
C VAL A 259 1.56 -16.08 -1.68
N LEU A 260 2.31 -16.11 -2.79
CA LEU A 260 1.83 -15.65 -4.10
C LEU A 260 0.54 -16.38 -4.56
N LYS A 261 0.47 -17.69 -4.35
CA LYS A 261 -0.72 -18.47 -4.70
C LYS A 261 -1.92 -18.13 -3.83
N SER A 262 -1.68 -17.74 -2.58
CA SER A 262 -2.74 -17.33 -1.66
C SER A 262 -3.37 -16.00 -2.07
N PHE A 263 -2.61 -15.04 -2.59
CA PHE A 263 -3.17 -13.82 -3.16
C PHE A 263 -4.05 -14.10 -4.40
N ILE A 264 -3.66 -15.06 -5.25
CA ILE A 264 -4.51 -15.51 -6.36
C ILE A 264 -5.80 -16.15 -5.82
N GLU A 265 -5.71 -16.99 -4.80
CA GLU A 265 -6.85 -17.67 -4.17
C GLU A 265 -7.80 -16.69 -3.47
N MET A 266 -7.27 -15.64 -2.86
CA MET A 266 -8.08 -14.55 -2.32
C MET A 266 -8.85 -13.79 -3.42
N GLY A 267 -8.36 -13.79 -4.66
CA GLY A 267 -9.00 -13.10 -5.79
C GLY A 267 -8.44 -11.70 -6.04
N VAL A 268 -7.20 -11.43 -5.61
CA VAL A 268 -6.49 -10.17 -5.89
C VAL A 268 -6.35 -9.97 -7.39
N ASP A 269 -6.69 -8.77 -7.89
CA ASP A 269 -6.55 -8.44 -9.31
C ASP A 269 -5.14 -7.95 -9.66
N CYS A 270 -4.49 -7.22 -8.76
CA CYS A 270 -3.13 -6.73 -8.95
C CYS A 270 -2.34 -6.75 -7.64
N LEU A 271 -1.17 -7.38 -7.66
CA LEU A 271 -0.22 -7.42 -6.55
C LEU A 271 0.94 -6.47 -6.82
N ASN A 272 1.24 -5.62 -5.85
CA ASN A 272 2.32 -4.63 -5.85
C ASN A 272 3.02 -4.59 -4.48
N PRO A 273 4.32 -4.37 -4.41
CA PRO A 273 5.23 -4.55 -5.52
C PRO A 273 5.60 -6.02 -5.71
N VAL A 274 5.98 -6.39 -6.92
CA VAL A 274 6.71 -7.65 -7.11
C VAL A 274 8.19 -7.35 -7.14
N GLU A 275 8.91 -7.99 -6.24
CA GLU A 275 10.34 -7.80 -6.01
C GLU A 275 11.10 -9.06 -6.44
N PRO A 276 12.00 -8.95 -7.45
CA PRO A 276 12.81 -10.10 -7.86
C PRO A 276 13.90 -10.43 -6.81
N PRO A 277 14.65 -11.54 -6.99
CA PRO A 277 15.81 -11.82 -6.14
C PRO A 277 16.77 -10.61 -6.07
N PRO A 278 17.38 -10.34 -4.88
CA PRO A 278 17.44 -11.22 -3.71
C PRO A 278 16.28 -11.11 -2.71
N VAL A 279 15.31 -10.18 -2.90
CA VAL A 279 14.19 -9.98 -1.97
C VAL A 279 13.26 -11.20 -2.00
N SER A 280 12.77 -11.59 -3.16
CA SER A 280 12.03 -12.83 -3.32
C SER A 280 12.95 -13.99 -3.69
N LYS A 281 12.56 -15.22 -3.29
CA LYS A 281 13.28 -16.45 -3.66
C LYS A 281 12.95 -16.96 -5.04
N ILE A 282 11.91 -16.43 -5.67
CA ILE A 282 11.51 -16.76 -7.03
C ILE A 282 11.72 -15.59 -7.98
N THR A 283 12.08 -15.89 -9.22
CA THR A 283 12.31 -14.89 -10.27
C THR A 283 10.98 -14.24 -10.71
N LEU A 284 11.07 -13.08 -11.33
CA LEU A 284 9.90 -12.40 -11.89
C LEU A 284 9.23 -13.26 -12.97
N LYS A 285 10.00 -14.02 -13.76
CA LYS A 285 9.49 -14.96 -14.73
C LYS A 285 8.65 -16.07 -14.07
N GLU A 286 9.15 -16.68 -12.98
CA GLU A 286 8.40 -17.69 -12.23
C GLU A 286 7.12 -17.11 -11.62
N MET A 287 7.17 -15.89 -11.06
CA MET A 287 5.97 -15.19 -10.59
C MET A 287 4.95 -15.01 -11.72
N LYS A 288 5.40 -14.58 -12.89
CA LYS A 288 4.55 -14.42 -14.09
C LYS A 288 3.91 -15.75 -14.52
N ASP A 289 4.67 -16.84 -14.53
CA ASP A 289 4.16 -18.15 -14.91
C ASP A 289 3.07 -18.63 -13.92
N ILE A 290 3.24 -18.38 -12.61
CA ILE A 290 2.25 -18.71 -11.57
C ILE A 290 0.98 -17.85 -11.73
N CYS A 291 1.12 -16.56 -12.01
CA CYS A 291 0.03 -15.59 -12.05
C CYS A 291 -0.67 -15.48 -13.40
N LYS A 292 -0.15 -16.13 -14.45
CA LYS A 292 -0.61 -15.97 -15.83
C LYS A 292 -2.13 -16.11 -15.98
N GLY A 293 -2.75 -15.02 -16.47
CA GLY A 293 -4.19 -14.94 -16.70
C GLY A 293 -5.06 -14.87 -15.44
N LYS A 294 -4.46 -14.82 -14.25
CA LYS A 294 -5.17 -14.86 -12.95
C LYS A 294 -5.01 -13.60 -12.15
N MET A 295 -3.82 -13.02 -12.11
CA MET A 295 -3.48 -11.85 -11.31
C MET A 295 -2.43 -11.01 -12.03
N CYS A 296 -2.63 -9.70 -12.10
CA CYS A 296 -1.65 -8.74 -12.59
C CYS A 296 -0.52 -8.59 -11.57
N LEU A 297 0.69 -8.43 -12.07
CA LEU A 297 1.85 -8.09 -11.27
C LEU A 297 2.31 -6.66 -11.57
N GLU A 298 2.60 -5.90 -10.53
CA GLU A 298 3.13 -4.54 -10.66
C GLU A 298 4.43 -4.41 -9.87
N GLY A 299 5.49 -3.93 -10.52
CA GLY A 299 6.80 -3.78 -9.87
C GLY A 299 7.96 -4.09 -10.81
N GLY A 300 8.92 -4.86 -10.31
CA GLY A 300 10.05 -5.42 -11.05
C GLY A 300 11.35 -4.66 -10.92
N ILE A 301 11.35 -3.36 -10.58
CA ILE A 301 12.56 -2.56 -10.38
C ILE A 301 12.65 -2.14 -8.92
N GLU A 302 13.58 -2.73 -8.22
CA GLU A 302 13.83 -2.46 -6.81
C GLU A 302 14.29 -1.00 -6.61
N ASP A 303 13.75 -0.30 -5.60
CA ASP A 303 13.95 1.15 -5.41
C ASP A 303 15.43 1.52 -5.22
N GLY A 304 16.21 0.71 -4.50
CA GLY A 304 17.64 0.93 -4.31
C GLY A 304 18.47 0.91 -5.62
N ALA A 305 17.93 0.34 -6.70
CA ALA A 305 18.58 0.37 -8.01
C ALA A 305 18.71 1.80 -8.56
N PHE A 306 17.74 2.66 -8.27
CA PHE A 306 17.77 4.07 -8.72
C PHE A 306 18.88 4.86 -8.03
N ASP A 307 19.33 4.46 -6.85
CA ASP A 307 20.43 5.08 -6.11
C ASP A 307 21.78 4.48 -6.44
N THR A 308 21.85 3.19 -6.70
CA THR A 308 23.12 2.45 -6.74
C THR A 308 23.65 2.15 -8.13
N LEU A 309 22.76 1.92 -9.12
CA LEU A 309 23.17 1.54 -10.47
C LEU A 309 23.66 2.73 -11.31
N LYS A 310 24.54 2.43 -12.27
CA LYS A 310 24.85 3.35 -13.37
C LYS A 310 23.71 3.33 -14.40
N PRO A 311 23.57 4.39 -15.24
CA PRO A 311 22.52 4.45 -16.26
C PRO A 311 22.50 3.23 -17.21
N GLU A 312 23.67 2.73 -17.61
CA GLU A 312 23.78 1.55 -18.48
C GLU A 312 23.27 0.28 -17.79
N GLU A 313 23.62 0.09 -16.51
CA GLU A 313 23.16 -1.04 -15.69
C GLU A 313 21.64 -0.96 -15.43
N MET A 314 21.13 0.24 -15.19
CA MET A 314 19.67 0.47 -15.07
C MET A 314 18.94 0.10 -16.37
N LYS A 315 19.48 0.47 -17.52
CA LYS A 315 18.91 0.12 -18.82
C LYS A 315 18.84 -1.41 -19.00
N GLU A 316 19.94 -2.13 -18.74
CA GLU A 316 20.01 -3.60 -18.84
C GLU A 316 19.00 -4.27 -17.89
N LEU A 317 18.87 -3.74 -16.66
CA LEU A 317 17.89 -4.23 -15.68
C LEU A 317 16.45 -4.06 -16.20
N VAL A 318 16.10 -2.89 -16.74
CA VAL A 318 14.76 -2.62 -17.28
C VAL A 318 14.46 -3.52 -18.49
N GLU A 319 15.43 -3.69 -19.40
CA GLU A 319 15.31 -4.58 -20.56
C GLU A 319 15.01 -6.02 -20.11
N LYS A 320 15.77 -6.53 -19.14
CA LYS A 320 15.59 -7.87 -18.56
C LYS A 320 14.21 -8.03 -17.92
N VAL A 321 13.78 -7.08 -17.09
CA VAL A 321 12.46 -7.13 -16.43
C VAL A 321 11.32 -7.16 -17.46
N ILE A 322 11.42 -6.38 -18.53
CA ILE A 322 10.42 -6.37 -19.59
C ILE A 322 10.41 -7.68 -20.36
N GLU A 323 11.57 -8.24 -20.67
CA GLU A 323 11.69 -9.56 -21.31
C GLU A 323 11.02 -10.66 -20.48
N GLU A 324 11.23 -10.67 -19.16
CA GLU A 324 10.66 -11.68 -18.26
C GLU A 324 9.15 -11.52 -18.01
N ALA A 325 8.65 -10.28 -17.89
CA ALA A 325 7.32 -10.02 -17.35
C ALA A 325 6.28 -9.53 -18.38
N LYS A 326 6.67 -8.86 -19.46
CA LYS A 326 5.72 -8.37 -20.47
C LYS A 326 4.98 -9.48 -21.22
N PRO A 327 5.61 -10.63 -21.60
CA PRO A 327 4.93 -11.66 -22.37
C PRO A 327 3.65 -12.16 -21.68
N GLY A 328 2.56 -12.26 -22.47
CA GLY A 328 1.26 -12.72 -21.99
C GLY A 328 0.44 -11.67 -21.22
N GLY A 329 0.85 -10.41 -21.19
CA GLY A 329 0.11 -9.33 -20.52
C GLY A 329 0.08 -9.44 -18.99
N GLY A 330 -0.83 -8.70 -18.32
CA GLY A 330 -0.97 -8.75 -16.86
C GLY A 330 0.28 -8.31 -16.09
N PHE A 331 0.96 -7.28 -16.60
CA PHE A 331 2.14 -6.69 -15.97
C PHE A 331 2.14 -5.17 -16.10
N ILE A 332 2.55 -4.49 -15.04
CA ILE A 332 2.77 -3.05 -14.97
C ILE A 332 4.22 -2.83 -14.51
N LEU A 333 5.02 -2.22 -15.37
CA LEU A 333 6.40 -1.86 -15.02
C LEU A 333 6.39 -0.69 -14.04
N CYS A 334 6.94 -0.90 -12.85
CA CYS A 334 6.91 0.07 -11.76
C CYS A 334 8.13 -0.09 -10.86
N PRO A 335 8.68 0.99 -10.26
CA PRO A 335 9.54 0.88 -9.10
C PRO A 335 8.80 0.23 -7.92
N THR A 336 9.53 -0.48 -7.06
CA THR A 336 8.94 -1.17 -5.89
C THR A 336 8.54 -0.23 -4.77
N SER A 337 9.01 1.02 -4.79
CA SER A 337 8.65 2.06 -3.83
C SER A 337 8.48 3.42 -4.49
N SER A 338 7.95 4.40 -3.75
CA SER A 338 8.01 5.81 -4.16
C SER A 338 9.44 6.34 -4.06
N PRO A 339 9.83 7.33 -4.89
CA PRO A 339 11.16 7.92 -4.81
C PRO A 339 11.45 8.45 -3.40
N ASN A 340 12.30 7.75 -2.67
CA ASN A 340 12.51 8.00 -1.24
C ASN A 340 13.83 8.73 -0.98
N THR A 341 13.90 9.98 -1.42
CA THR A 341 15.05 10.85 -1.13
C THR A 341 14.64 12.05 -0.29
N TRP A 342 15.37 12.24 0.78
CA TRP A 342 15.21 13.38 1.67
C TRP A 342 16.49 14.23 1.66
N PRO A 343 16.39 15.57 1.55
CA PRO A 343 15.17 16.38 1.31
C PRO A 343 14.78 16.50 -0.17
N VAL A 344 15.64 16.10 -1.10
CA VAL A 344 15.44 16.25 -2.56
C VAL A 344 15.97 15.05 -3.32
N LEU A 345 15.48 14.86 -4.54
CA LEU A 345 16.02 13.90 -5.48
C LEU A 345 17.44 14.29 -5.91
N LEU A 346 18.36 13.35 -5.87
CA LEU A 346 19.72 13.58 -6.37
C LEU A 346 19.76 13.45 -7.90
N PRO A 347 20.72 14.12 -8.58
CA PRO A 347 20.85 14.03 -10.04
C PRO A 347 20.92 12.59 -10.57
N ARG A 348 21.57 11.66 -9.85
CA ARG A 348 21.63 10.24 -10.19
C ARG A 348 20.24 9.60 -10.21
N HIS A 349 19.40 9.87 -9.21
CA HIS A 349 18.04 9.34 -9.17
C HIS A 349 17.25 9.82 -10.40
N ILE A 350 17.30 11.11 -10.70
CA ILE A 350 16.60 11.70 -11.84
C ILE A 350 17.07 11.05 -13.15
N GLU A 351 18.38 10.84 -13.31
CA GLU A 351 18.96 10.19 -14.48
C GLU A 351 18.49 8.72 -14.60
N ASN A 352 18.54 7.95 -13.51
CA ASN A 352 18.08 6.57 -13.53
C ASN A 352 16.58 6.45 -13.75
N TYR A 353 15.75 7.36 -13.21
CA TYR A 353 14.32 7.42 -13.56
C TYR A 353 14.10 7.77 -15.04
N ARG A 354 14.92 8.64 -15.63
CA ARG A 354 14.85 8.93 -17.06
C ARG A 354 15.16 7.69 -17.88
N VAL A 355 16.25 6.99 -17.58
CA VAL A 355 16.64 5.74 -18.27
C VAL A 355 15.56 4.67 -18.12
N PHE A 356 15.02 4.49 -16.91
CA PHE A 356 13.89 3.59 -16.65
C PHE A 356 12.70 3.88 -17.56
N VAL A 357 12.25 5.14 -17.60
CA VAL A 357 11.11 5.56 -18.42
C VAL A 357 11.39 5.40 -19.91
N GLU A 358 12.52 5.91 -20.40
CA GLU A 358 12.84 5.90 -21.84
C GLU A 358 13.02 4.47 -22.37
N THR A 359 13.68 3.60 -21.60
CA THR A 359 13.83 2.18 -21.95
C THR A 359 12.48 1.47 -21.93
N GLY A 360 11.70 1.68 -20.88
CA GLY A 360 10.36 1.11 -20.77
C GLY A 360 9.45 1.53 -21.92
N VAL A 361 9.39 2.82 -22.26
CA VAL A 361 8.58 3.37 -23.37
C VAL A 361 8.99 2.79 -24.71
N LYS A 362 10.28 2.62 -24.94
CA LYS A 362 10.80 2.02 -26.18
C LYS A 362 10.31 0.57 -26.37
N LEU A 363 10.14 -0.17 -25.27
CA LEU A 363 9.86 -1.60 -25.27
C LEU A 363 8.41 -1.96 -24.88
N ARG A 364 7.55 -0.99 -24.54
CA ARG A 364 6.21 -1.25 -24.00
C ARG A 364 5.19 -1.82 -24.98
N ASN A 365 5.37 -1.64 -26.31
CA ASN A 365 4.42 -2.14 -27.30
C ASN A 365 4.48 -3.68 -27.39
N TYR A 366 3.31 -4.30 -27.57
CA TYR A 366 3.19 -5.76 -27.77
C TYR A 366 3.42 -6.15 -29.20
#